data_acac0aad2f2f8a9ddadefe383bf1b494
#
_entry.id   acac0aad2f2f8a9ddadefe383bf1b494
#
_cell.length_a   1.000
_cell.length_b   1.000
_cell.length_c   1.000
_cell.angle_alpha   90.00
_cell.angle_beta   90.00
_cell.angle_gamma   90.00
#
_symmetry.space_group_name_H-M   'P 1'
#
loop_
_entity.id
_entity.type
_entity.pdbx_description
1 polymer ?
#
loop_
_entity_poly.entity_id
_entity_poly.type
_entity_poly.pdbx_seq_one_letter_code
_entity_poly.pdbx_strand_id
1 'polypeptide(L)'
;AAADTGINSGISAESRATHSEINNPLNDGIRGRLAQNPQTEKLGRDTLSGSQNLLTAGIQASWEPDIFGRKRSDADAANYAALGQQEALYGAQLLLSGEIAANYLNARAVQARQQTAAANIAVLQKMLQYAQGRFRAGHVDAYAVKQAQSVLAAAQAAQSTLDVEYGAYVRNIAVLTGQVPQHFRLPDSPADILSAQPEAPSGQTPQGLIERRPDLRARAAEVRAYAAKLAGAKADLLPRFTIQFLGQGGRLELEGDRSLHGWNSLFKIGISVPLFTNGRIKANIDAADARLKTALLNYDRTLLTALGEVDSAYQSQTALTRQSKLLQQSLQQAQSRADGAQKLFRYGSLTLDEALRARLDEQEARERLIRSQLARAQATVNLYKALGGGWEETAQAD
;
A
#
# COMPACT_ATOMS: atom_id res chain seq x y z
N ALA A 1 -3.45 9.80 -22.23
CA ALA A 1 -4.07 10.31 -23.47
C ALA A 1 -3.23 10.02 -24.73
N ALA A 2 -1.91 9.87 -24.65
CA ALA A 2 -1.06 9.56 -25.81
C ALA A 2 -1.01 8.06 -26.15
N ALA A 3 -1.44 7.19 -25.27
CA ALA A 3 -1.40 5.73 -25.47
C ALA A 3 -2.56 5.18 -26.32
N ASP A 4 -3.63 5.95 -26.44
CA ASP A 4 -4.89 5.44 -27.01
C ASP A 4 -5.03 5.62 -28.52
N THR A 5 -4.15 6.38 -29.17
CA THR A 5 -4.28 6.67 -30.61
C THR A 5 -3.46 5.76 -31.51
N GLY A 6 -2.61 4.87 -30.98
CA GLY A 6 -1.69 4.06 -31.79
C GLY A 6 -0.71 4.88 -32.65
N ILE A 7 -0.82 6.20 -32.59
CA ILE A 7 -0.06 7.17 -33.40
C ILE A 7 0.98 7.80 -32.44
N ASN A 8 2.15 7.21 -32.38
CA ASN A 8 3.29 7.84 -31.72
C ASN A 8 3.95 8.81 -32.73
N SER A 9 3.33 9.97 -32.93
CA SER A 9 3.88 11.05 -33.75
C SER A 9 4.67 11.99 -32.82
N GLY A 10 5.99 12.02 -33.00
CA GLY A 10 6.84 13.03 -32.37
C GLY A 10 6.95 14.23 -33.33
N ILE A 11 6.47 15.39 -32.91
CA ILE A 11 6.76 16.66 -33.56
C ILE A 11 7.71 17.41 -32.62
N SER A 12 8.92 17.70 -33.10
CA SER A 12 9.87 18.52 -32.35
C SER A 12 10.27 19.73 -33.19
N ALA A 13 10.40 20.87 -32.56
CA ALA A 13 11.00 22.08 -33.14
C ALA A 13 12.38 22.24 -32.50
N GLU A 14 13.39 22.29 -33.37
CA GLU A 14 14.79 22.53 -32.90
C GLU A 14 15.32 23.81 -33.52
N SER A 15 16.02 24.60 -32.71
CA SER A 15 16.87 25.68 -33.19
C SER A 15 18.29 25.43 -32.73
N ARG A 16 19.24 25.51 -33.64
CA ARG A 16 20.66 25.29 -33.39
C ARG A 16 21.50 26.42 -33.95
N ALA A 17 22.31 26.99 -33.13
CA ALA A 17 23.37 27.91 -33.54
C ALA A 17 24.71 27.22 -33.36
N THR A 18 25.50 27.13 -34.44
CA THR A 18 26.86 26.60 -34.36
C THR A 18 27.82 27.66 -34.92
N HIS A 19 28.84 27.95 -34.14
CA HIS A 19 29.99 28.75 -34.55
C HIS A 19 31.14 27.80 -34.77
N SER A 20 31.75 27.84 -35.94
CA SER A 20 32.94 27.06 -36.23
C SER A 20 34.01 27.93 -36.90
N GLU A 21 35.19 27.90 -36.37
CA GLU A 21 36.38 28.47 -37.00
C GLU A 21 37.08 27.39 -37.83
N ILE A 22 37.17 27.59 -39.11
CA ILE A 22 37.96 26.72 -39.97
C ILE A 22 39.35 27.30 -40.03
N ASN A 23 40.25 26.77 -39.19
CA ASN A 23 41.67 27.02 -39.28
C ASN A 23 42.28 25.84 -40.05
N ASN A 24 42.42 25.99 -41.35
CA ASN A 24 43.16 25.03 -42.16
C ASN A 24 44.55 25.60 -42.45
N PRO A 25 45.60 25.17 -41.70
CA PRO A 25 46.97 25.52 -42.05
C PRO A 25 47.29 24.75 -43.34
N LEU A 26 47.12 25.43 -44.48
CA LEU A 26 47.75 24.97 -45.70
C LEU A 26 49.23 24.76 -45.37
N ASN A 27 49.69 23.53 -45.52
CA ASN A 27 51.06 23.12 -45.30
C ASN A 27 52.00 24.15 -45.88
N ASP A 28 52.93 24.73 -45.14
CA ASP A 28 53.81 25.82 -45.55
C ASP A 28 54.52 25.54 -46.88
N GLY A 29 54.70 24.25 -47.25
CA GLY A 29 55.21 23.81 -48.52
C GLY A 29 54.26 24.09 -49.72
N ILE A 30 52.95 24.08 -49.51
CA ILE A 30 51.96 24.39 -50.57
C ILE A 30 51.78 25.88 -50.67
N ARG A 31 51.84 26.64 -49.56
CA ARG A 31 51.89 28.13 -49.56
C ARG A 31 53.05 28.66 -50.34
N GLY A 32 54.26 28.10 -50.12
CA GLY A 32 55.44 28.49 -50.85
C GLY A 32 55.42 28.28 -52.36
N ARG A 33 54.75 27.20 -52.81
CA ARG A 33 54.58 26.88 -54.24
C ARG A 33 53.51 27.74 -54.91
N LEU A 34 52.43 28.07 -54.22
CA LEU A 34 51.36 28.94 -54.77
C LEU A 34 51.78 30.40 -54.79
N ALA A 35 52.63 30.86 -53.90
CA ALA A 35 53.14 32.23 -53.89
C ALA A 35 54.21 32.51 -54.98
N GLN A 36 54.77 31.44 -55.56
CA GLN A 36 55.78 31.59 -56.66
C GLN A 36 55.16 31.71 -58.06
N ASN A 37 53.88 31.57 -58.20
CA ASN A 37 53.19 31.69 -59.50
C ASN A 37 52.24 32.91 -59.51
N PRO A 38 52.51 33.91 -60.40
CA PRO A 38 51.69 35.14 -60.46
C PRO A 38 50.22 34.97 -60.67
N GLN A 39 49.81 33.84 -61.23
CA GLN A 39 48.38 33.52 -61.44
C GLN A 39 47.69 32.90 -60.20
N THR A 40 48.47 32.39 -59.25
CA THR A 40 47.95 31.74 -58.07
C THR A 40 48.33 32.45 -56.75
N GLU A 41 49.04 33.56 -56.85
CA GLU A 41 49.46 34.37 -55.72
C GLU A 41 48.31 34.86 -54.83
N LYS A 42 47.15 35.19 -55.45
CA LYS A 42 45.94 35.56 -54.71
C LYS A 42 45.30 34.37 -53.96
N LEU A 43 45.40 33.16 -54.47
CA LEU A 43 44.94 31.97 -53.78
C LEU A 43 45.83 31.55 -52.63
N GLY A 44 47.14 31.89 -52.69
CA GLY A 44 48.07 31.56 -51.60
C GLY A 44 48.06 32.58 -50.46
N ARG A 45 47.48 33.76 -50.66
CA ARG A 45 47.35 34.81 -49.63
C ARG A 45 46.04 34.72 -48.85
N ASP A 46 45.00 34.16 -49.45
CA ASP A 46 43.75 33.89 -48.74
C ASP A 46 43.98 32.65 -47.87
N THR A 47 44.36 32.88 -46.64
CA THR A 47 44.18 31.85 -45.61
C THR A 47 42.74 31.50 -45.57
N LEU A 48 42.42 30.24 -45.83
CA LEU A 48 41.06 29.66 -45.59
C LEU A 48 40.81 29.60 -44.10
N SER A 49 41.06 30.70 -43.40
CA SER A 49 40.57 30.90 -42.02
C SER A 49 39.30 31.72 -42.14
N GLY A 50 38.23 31.11 -41.89
CA GLY A 50 36.93 31.77 -41.91
C GLY A 50 36.09 31.32 -40.75
N SER A 51 35.48 32.25 -40.07
CA SER A 51 34.40 31.93 -39.15
C SER A 51 33.09 31.73 -39.93
N GLN A 52 32.39 30.69 -39.60
CA GLN A 52 31.03 30.46 -40.12
C GLN A 52 30.07 30.36 -38.98
N ASN A 53 28.95 31.08 -39.06
CA ASN A 53 27.84 30.98 -38.15
C ASN A 53 26.69 30.29 -38.89
N LEU A 54 26.26 29.16 -38.38
CA LEU A 54 25.09 28.45 -38.92
C LEU A 54 23.95 28.54 -37.92
N LEU A 55 22.89 29.21 -38.29
CA LEU A 55 21.63 29.22 -37.55
C LEU A 55 20.63 28.37 -38.33
N THR A 56 20.13 27.33 -37.67
CA THR A 56 19.11 26.44 -38.22
C THR A 56 17.91 26.38 -37.34
N ALA A 57 16.72 26.41 -37.93
CA ALA A 57 15.47 26.14 -37.24
C ALA A 57 14.65 25.16 -38.09
N GLY A 58 14.06 24.14 -37.42
CA GLY A 58 13.37 23.13 -38.18
C GLY A 58 12.25 22.45 -37.37
N ILE A 59 11.38 21.79 -38.10
CA ILE A 59 10.31 20.94 -37.59
C ILE A 59 10.58 19.52 -38.07
N GLN A 60 10.61 18.58 -37.14
CA GLN A 60 10.73 17.16 -37.44
C GLN A 60 9.45 16.47 -36.99
N ALA A 61 8.85 15.70 -37.87
CA ALA A 61 7.75 14.81 -37.59
C ALA A 61 8.18 13.37 -37.90
N SER A 62 7.94 12.44 -36.97
CA SER A 62 8.19 11.02 -37.19
C SER A 62 6.97 10.22 -36.80
N TRP A 63 6.64 9.25 -37.63
CA TRP A 63 5.54 8.32 -37.38
C TRP A 63 6.01 6.90 -37.69
N GLU A 64 5.72 5.98 -36.79
CA GLU A 64 5.95 4.55 -36.94
C GLU A 64 4.60 3.84 -36.85
N PRO A 65 3.99 3.48 -37.97
CA PRO A 65 2.74 2.70 -37.97
C PRO A 65 2.95 1.36 -37.29
N ASP A 66 2.05 1.04 -36.37
CA ASP A 66 2.16 -0.17 -35.54
C ASP A 66 1.47 -1.36 -36.22
N ILE A 67 2.05 -1.83 -37.34
CA ILE A 67 1.48 -2.90 -38.15
C ILE A 67 1.46 -4.24 -37.42
N PHE A 68 2.45 -4.47 -36.57
CA PHE A 68 2.64 -5.74 -35.85
C PHE A 68 2.31 -5.67 -34.36
N GLY A 69 1.75 -4.58 -33.90
CA GLY A 69 1.22 -4.45 -32.54
C GLY A 69 2.27 -4.26 -31.44
N ARG A 70 3.52 -3.91 -31.79
CA ARG A 70 4.57 -3.69 -30.78
C ARG A 70 4.23 -2.55 -29.83
N LYS A 71 3.89 -1.38 -30.40
CA LYS A 71 3.53 -0.20 -29.60
C LYS A 71 2.22 -0.40 -28.84
N ARG A 72 1.26 -1.06 -29.46
CA ARG A 72 0.01 -1.44 -28.79
C ARG A 72 0.29 -2.37 -27.61
N SER A 73 1.16 -3.37 -27.78
CA SER A 73 1.57 -4.25 -26.67
C SER A 73 2.27 -3.49 -25.54
N ASP A 74 3.12 -2.49 -25.86
CA ASP A 74 3.74 -1.64 -24.85
C ASP A 74 2.70 -0.78 -24.10
N ALA A 75 1.72 -0.22 -24.83
CA ALA A 75 0.61 0.53 -24.26
C ALA A 75 -0.28 -0.35 -23.37
N ASP A 76 -0.64 -1.54 -23.84
CA ASP A 76 -1.42 -2.52 -23.07
C ASP A 76 -0.67 -2.92 -21.78
N ALA A 77 0.65 -3.15 -21.86
CA ALA A 77 1.47 -3.44 -20.70
C ALA A 77 1.44 -2.30 -19.66
N ALA A 78 1.51 -1.04 -20.15
CA ALA A 78 1.42 0.14 -19.28
C ALA A 78 0.03 0.28 -18.64
N ASN A 79 -1.04 0.05 -19.42
CA ASN A 79 -2.42 0.09 -18.92
C ASN A 79 -2.67 -0.98 -17.85
N TYR A 80 -2.24 -2.23 -18.08
CA TYR A 80 -2.36 -3.28 -17.08
C TYR A 80 -1.51 -3.01 -15.84
N ALA A 81 -0.33 -2.41 -15.99
CA ALA A 81 0.48 -2.00 -14.84
C ALA A 81 -0.23 -0.91 -14.02
N ALA A 82 -0.89 0.05 -14.67
CA ALA A 82 -1.69 1.08 -13.99
C ALA A 82 -2.88 0.47 -13.25
N LEU A 83 -3.61 -0.47 -13.87
CA LEU A 83 -4.68 -1.22 -13.19
C LEU A 83 -4.14 -1.99 -11.98
N GLY A 84 -2.97 -2.61 -12.07
CA GLY A 84 -2.32 -3.28 -10.94
C GLY A 84 -2.03 -2.32 -9.78
N GLN A 85 -1.60 -1.09 -10.05
CA GLN A 85 -1.38 -0.06 -9.02
C GLN A 85 -2.70 0.42 -8.39
N GLN A 86 -3.77 0.52 -9.18
CA GLN A 86 -5.09 0.85 -8.65
C GLN A 86 -5.60 -0.23 -7.68
N GLU A 87 -5.44 -1.51 -8.02
CA GLU A 87 -5.79 -2.62 -7.13
C GLU A 87 -4.90 -2.64 -5.87
N ALA A 88 -3.63 -2.30 -5.99
CA ALA A 88 -2.75 -2.14 -4.82
C ALA A 88 -3.22 -1.01 -3.89
N LEU A 89 -3.76 0.09 -4.43
CA LEU A 89 -4.39 1.15 -3.63
C LEU A 89 -5.62 0.62 -2.87
N TYR A 90 -6.51 -0.14 -3.52
CA TYR A 90 -7.65 -0.75 -2.85
C TYR A 90 -7.22 -1.74 -1.76
N GLY A 91 -6.15 -2.51 -2.01
CA GLY A 91 -5.54 -3.37 -1.00
C GLY A 91 -5.04 -2.59 0.22
N ALA A 92 -4.35 -1.47 0.00
CA ALA A 92 -3.88 -0.59 1.08
C ALA A 92 -5.04 0.02 1.88
N GLN A 93 -6.11 0.44 1.22
CA GLN A 93 -7.33 0.93 1.88
C GLN A 93 -8.01 -0.14 2.74
N LEU A 94 -8.07 -1.38 2.25
CA LEU A 94 -8.61 -2.52 3.00
C LEU A 94 -7.78 -2.80 4.25
N LEU A 95 -6.45 -2.81 4.14
CA LEU A 95 -5.55 -3.01 5.27
C LEU A 95 -5.68 -1.88 6.30
N LEU A 96 -5.70 -0.63 5.84
CA LEU A 96 -5.87 0.55 6.69
C LEU A 96 -7.20 0.51 7.45
N SER A 97 -8.30 0.19 6.77
CA SER A 97 -9.63 0.05 7.38
C SER A 97 -9.64 -1.04 8.46
N GLY A 98 -8.98 -2.18 8.17
CA GLY A 98 -8.83 -3.27 9.14
C GLY A 98 -7.99 -2.88 10.35
N GLU A 99 -6.94 -2.07 10.19
CA GLU A 99 -6.10 -1.58 11.27
C GLU A 99 -6.85 -0.56 12.14
N ILE A 100 -7.62 0.35 11.53
CA ILE A 100 -8.50 1.27 12.26
C ILE A 100 -9.53 0.48 13.08
N ALA A 101 -10.17 -0.51 12.47
CA ALA A 101 -11.14 -1.36 13.16
C ALA A 101 -10.52 -2.13 14.34
N ALA A 102 -9.31 -2.67 14.17
CA ALA A 102 -8.59 -3.37 15.24
C ALA A 102 -8.26 -2.43 16.42
N ASN A 103 -7.74 -1.22 16.14
CA ASN A 103 -7.48 -0.22 17.19
C ASN A 103 -8.77 0.24 17.89
N TYR A 104 -9.86 0.39 17.14
CA TYR A 104 -11.17 0.74 17.69
C TYR A 104 -11.70 -0.35 18.64
N LEU A 105 -11.63 -1.62 18.24
CA LEU A 105 -12.04 -2.75 19.08
C LEU A 105 -11.17 -2.86 20.33
N ASN A 106 -9.85 -2.65 20.22
CA ASN A 106 -8.96 -2.61 21.37
C ASN A 106 -9.34 -1.47 22.34
N ALA A 107 -9.59 -0.26 21.82
CA ALA A 107 -10.01 0.88 22.66
C ALA A 107 -11.32 0.55 23.41
N ARG A 108 -12.29 -0.07 22.72
CA ARG A 108 -13.56 -0.48 23.37
C ARG A 108 -13.38 -1.59 24.40
N ALA A 109 -12.46 -2.51 24.18
CA ALA A 109 -12.12 -3.54 25.16
C ALA A 109 -11.48 -2.93 26.41
N VAL A 110 -10.57 -1.98 26.26
CA VAL A 110 -9.98 -1.26 27.40
C VAL A 110 -11.04 -0.45 28.13
N GLN A 111 -11.96 0.19 27.44
CA GLN A 111 -13.08 0.91 28.07
C GLN A 111 -13.99 -0.03 28.90
N ALA A 112 -14.29 -1.22 28.38
CA ALA A 112 -15.03 -2.25 29.13
C ALA A 112 -14.25 -2.69 30.39
N ARG A 113 -12.92 -2.84 30.30
CA ARG A 113 -12.05 -3.14 31.44
C ARG A 113 -12.02 -2.01 32.46
N GLN A 114 -11.97 -0.74 32.04
CA GLN A 114 -12.05 0.43 32.93
C GLN A 114 -13.35 0.43 33.73
N GLN A 115 -14.50 0.23 33.07
CA GLN A 115 -15.81 0.15 33.73
C GLN A 115 -15.87 -1.01 34.72
N THR A 116 -15.35 -2.16 34.33
CA THR A 116 -15.29 -3.36 35.20
C THR A 116 -14.38 -3.14 36.39
N ALA A 117 -13.20 -2.57 36.21
CA ALA A 117 -12.26 -2.25 37.28
C ALA A 117 -12.86 -1.24 38.27
N ALA A 118 -13.50 -0.18 37.78
CA ALA A 118 -14.16 0.81 38.65
C ALA A 118 -15.28 0.18 39.49
N ALA A 119 -16.13 -0.67 38.88
CA ALA A 119 -17.16 -1.40 39.63
C ALA A 119 -16.57 -2.34 40.67
N ASN A 120 -15.49 -3.05 40.34
CA ASN A 120 -14.82 -3.95 41.28
C ASN A 120 -14.18 -3.19 42.47
N ILE A 121 -13.50 -2.07 42.19
CA ILE A 121 -12.91 -1.19 43.21
C ILE A 121 -13.99 -0.68 44.19
N ALA A 122 -15.16 -0.27 43.68
CA ALA A 122 -16.26 0.16 44.52
C ALA A 122 -16.76 -0.95 45.48
N VAL A 123 -16.77 -2.21 45.04
CA VAL A 123 -17.12 -3.36 45.88
C VAL A 123 -16.02 -3.62 46.91
N LEU A 124 -14.76 -3.63 46.51
CA LEU A 124 -13.63 -3.84 47.40
C LEU A 124 -13.54 -2.75 48.51
N GLN A 125 -13.85 -1.48 48.19
CA GLN A 125 -13.94 -0.40 49.16
C GLN A 125 -15.02 -0.68 50.21
N LYS A 126 -16.22 -1.11 49.79
CA LYS A 126 -17.29 -1.50 50.74
C LYS A 126 -16.89 -2.71 51.59
N MET A 127 -16.20 -3.69 51.04
CA MET A 127 -15.69 -4.84 51.80
C MET A 127 -14.63 -4.41 52.85
N LEU A 128 -13.72 -3.49 52.50
CA LEU A 128 -12.76 -2.92 53.42
C LEU A 128 -13.44 -2.16 54.54
N GLN A 129 -14.42 -1.30 54.25
CA GLN A 129 -15.19 -0.59 55.28
C GLN A 129 -15.89 -1.55 56.23
N TYR A 130 -16.48 -2.61 55.71
CA TYR A 130 -17.13 -3.63 56.52
C TYR A 130 -16.10 -4.40 57.40
N ALA A 131 -14.95 -4.77 56.86
CA ALA A 131 -13.86 -5.41 57.63
C ALA A 131 -13.35 -4.52 58.73
N GLN A 132 -13.16 -3.21 58.48
CA GLN A 132 -12.77 -2.23 59.50
C GLN A 132 -13.82 -2.07 60.59
N GLY A 133 -15.10 -2.09 60.25
CA GLY A 133 -16.19 -2.07 61.24
C GLY A 133 -16.18 -3.29 62.15
N ARG A 134 -16.00 -4.49 61.60
CA ARG A 134 -15.88 -5.75 62.36
C ARG A 134 -14.62 -5.81 63.23
N PHE A 135 -13.51 -5.27 62.72
CA PHE A 135 -12.28 -5.16 63.54
C PHE A 135 -12.49 -4.27 64.77
N ARG A 136 -13.10 -3.10 64.57
CA ARG A 136 -13.43 -2.21 65.73
C ARG A 136 -14.37 -2.86 66.74
N ALA A 137 -15.25 -3.76 66.26
CA ALA A 137 -16.15 -4.53 67.11
C ALA A 137 -15.50 -5.80 67.70
N GLY A 138 -14.24 -6.06 67.41
CA GLY A 138 -13.51 -7.25 67.95
C GLY A 138 -13.85 -8.58 67.26
N HIS A 139 -14.53 -8.53 66.08
CA HIS A 139 -15.00 -9.75 65.42
C HIS A 139 -14.02 -10.30 64.36
N VAL A 140 -13.00 -9.54 63.94
CA VAL A 140 -11.92 -9.95 63.04
C VAL A 140 -10.61 -9.34 63.48
N ASP A 141 -9.49 -9.93 63.07
CA ASP A 141 -8.14 -9.46 63.38
C ASP A 141 -7.65 -8.34 62.42
N ALA A 142 -6.51 -7.72 62.79
CA ALA A 142 -5.89 -6.70 61.95
C ALA A 142 -5.38 -7.26 60.60
N TYR A 143 -5.09 -8.57 60.53
CA TYR A 143 -4.66 -9.23 59.30
C TYR A 143 -5.73 -9.16 58.21
N ALA A 144 -7.00 -9.41 58.56
CA ALA A 144 -8.13 -9.32 57.65
C ALA A 144 -8.27 -7.91 57.01
N VAL A 145 -8.08 -6.85 57.81
CA VAL A 145 -8.11 -5.46 57.32
C VAL A 145 -6.94 -5.18 56.38
N LYS A 146 -5.73 -5.61 56.71
CA LYS A 146 -4.54 -5.44 55.87
C LYS A 146 -4.67 -6.19 54.54
N GLN A 147 -5.25 -7.38 54.55
CA GLN A 147 -5.52 -8.16 53.37
C GLN A 147 -6.51 -7.43 52.41
N ALA A 148 -7.61 -6.91 52.94
CA ALA A 148 -8.57 -6.14 52.14
C ALA A 148 -7.92 -4.86 51.57
N GLN A 149 -7.06 -4.18 52.34
CA GLN A 149 -6.30 -3.03 51.83
C GLN A 149 -5.36 -3.40 50.70
N SER A 150 -4.63 -4.51 50.83
CA SER A 150 -3.70 -4.99 49.78
C SER A 150 -4.42 -5.32 48.48
N VAL A 151 -5.55 -6.03 48.55
CA VAL A 151 -6.36 -6.37 47.35
C VAL A 151 -6.94 -5.12 46.69
N LEU A 152 -7.41 -4.15 47.50
CA LEU A 152 -7.89 -2.87 46.95
C LEU A 152 -6.78 -2.09 46.26
N ALA A 153 -5.60 -1.98 46.88
CA ALA A 153 -4.45 -1.30 46.30
C ALA A 153 -4.00 -1.94 44.98
N ALA A 154 -3.97 -3.27 44.90
CA ALA A 154 -3.66 -4.00 43.68
C ALA A 154 -4.68 -3.72 42.56
N ALA A 155 -5.98 -3.67 42.87
CA ALA A 155 -7.02 -3.35 41.92
C ALA A 155 -6.88 -1.89 41.38
N GLN A 156 -6.57 -0.94 42.27
CA GLN A 156 -6.34 0.46 41.91
C GLN A 156 -5.08 0.61 41.02
N ALA A 157 -4.00 -0.09 41.36
CA ALA A 157 -2.78 -0.12 40.55
C ALA A 157 -3.05 -0.67 39.12
N ALA A 158 -3.83 -1.75 39.00
CA ALA A 158 -4.21 -2.30 37.71
C ALA A 158 -5.09 -1.34 36.88
N GLN A 159 -5.95 -0.56 37.54
CA GLN A 159 -6.77 0.43 36.87
C GLN A 159 -5.94 1.61 36.32
N SER A 160 -4.91 2.05 37.02
CA SER A 160 -4.15 3.27 36.72
C SER A 160 -3.48 3.23 35.34
N THR A 161 -3.20 2.04 34.77
CA THR A 161 -2.58 1.88 33.45
C THR A 161 -3.57 1.86 32.30
N LEU A 162 -4.86 1.63 32.58
CA LEU A 162 -5.88 1.47 31.53
C LEU A 162 -6.14 2.79 30.76
N ASP A 163 -6.01 3.95 31.41
CA ASP A 163 -6.20 5.25 30.75
C ASP A 163 -5.11 5.51 29.71
N VAL A 164 -3.88 5.11 30.01
CA VAL A 164 -2.74 5.23 29.08
C VAL A 164 -2.92 4.28 27.91
N GLU A 165 -3.34 3.04 28.18
CA GLU A 165 -3.61 2.01 27.16
C GLU A 165 -4.74 2.47 26.21
N TYR A 166 -5.86 2.95 26.75
CA TYR A 166 -6.96 3.53 25.98
C TYR A 166 -6.48 4.69 25.09
N GLY A 167 -5.77 5.64 25.68
CA GLY A 167 -5.23 6.79 24.97
C GLY A 167 -4.26 6.42 23.85
N ALA A 168 -3.52 5.32 23.97
CA ALA A 168 -2.64 4.84 22.91
C ALA A 168 -3.44 4.40 21.66
N TYR A 169 -4.48 3.59 21.84
CA TYR A 169 -5.34 3.17 20.72
C TYR A 169 -6.07 4.34 20.06
N VAL A 170 -6.56 5.30 20.87
CA VAL A 170 -7.23 6.51 20.33
C VAL A 170 -6.26 7.34 19.48
N ARG A 171 -5.03 7.54 19.95
CA ARG A 171 -3.99 8.24 19.18
C ARG A 171 -3.61 7.51 17.89
N ASN A 172 -3.52 6.18 17.94
CA ASN A 172 -3.25 5.39 16.73
C ASN A 172 -4.36 5.58 15.68
N ILE A 173 -5.63 5.57 16.08
CA ILE A 173 -6.74 5.84 15.16
C ILE A 173 -6.61 7.25 14.56
N ALA A 174 -6.29 8.26 15.37
CA ALA A 174 -6.09 9.62 14.88
C ALA A 174 -5.01 9.68 13.79
N VAL A 175 -3.86 9.03 14.01
CA VAL A 175 -2.77 8.96 13.02
C VAL A 175 -3.23 8.26 11.74
N LEU A 176 -3.90 7.10 11.86
CA LEU A 176 -4.39 6.33 10.71
C LEU A 176 -5.47 7.09 9.91
N THR A 177 -6.20 8.00 10.54
CA THR A 177 -7.21 8.85 9.88
C THR A 177 -6.68 10.24 9.47
N GLY A 178 -5.38 10.49 9.65
CA GLY A 178 -4.74 11.77 9.29
C GLY A 178 -5.13 12.93 10.19
N GLN A 179 -5.60 12.66 11.41
CA GLN A 179 -6.03 13.68 12.37
C GLN A 179 -4.95 13.94 13.43
N VAL A 180 -5.01 15.12 14.05
CA VAL A 180 -4.08 15.50 15.12
C VAL A 180 -4.42 14.74 16.40
N PRO A 181 -3.50 13.88 16.92
CA PRO A 181 -3.80 12.98 18.04
C PRO A 181 -4.23 13.65 19.33
N GLN A 182 -3.75 14.89 19.61
CA GLN A 182 -4.03 15.63 20.84
C GLN A 182 -5.50 16.07 20.96
N HIS A 183 -6.18 16.27 19.83
CA HIS A 183 -7.55 16.76 19.78
C HIS A 183 -8.57 15.69 19.38
N PHE A 184 -8.09 14.51 18.99
CA PHE A 184 -8.96 13.43 18.56
C PHE A 184 -9.63 12.74 19.75
N ARG A 185 -10.91 12.50 19.64
CA ARG A 185 -11.70 11.72 20.61
C ARG A 185 -12.57 10.73 19.85
N LEU A 186 -12.68 9.52 20.36
CA LEU A 186 -13.63 8.57 19.83
C LEU A 186 -15.05 9.00 20.20
N PRO A 187 -16.00 8.96 19.25
CA PRO A 187 -17.41 9.21 19.55
C PRO A 187 -17.94 8.19 20.54
N ASP A 188 -18.84 8.62 21.39
CA ASP A 188 -19.57 7.71 22.29
C ASP A 188 -20.41 6.76 21.45
N SER A 189 -20.33 5.47 21.78
CA SER A 189 -21.13 4.43 21.15
C SER A 189 -21.96 3.72 22.22
N PRO A 190 -23.30 3.74 22.09
CA PRO A 190 -24.18 3.03 23.03
C PRO A 190 -24.15 1.51 22.79
N ALA A 191 -23.68 1.07 21.62
CA ALA A 191 -23.67 -0.35 21.25
C ALA A 191 -22.49 -1.08 21.89
N ASP A 192 -22.77 -2.22 22.53
CA ASP A 192 -21.75 -3.16 22.95
C ASP A 192 -21.22 -3.93 21.74
N ILE A 193 -20.28 -3.29 21.05
CA ILE A 193 -19.68 -3.82 19.82
C ILE A 193 -18.86 -5.11 20.05
N LEU A 194 -18.45 -5.40 21.28
CA LEU A 194 -17.69 -6.61 21.58
C LEU A 194 -18.58 -7.85 21.70
N SER A 195 -19.79 -7.70 22.23
CA SER A 195 -20.75 -8.82 22.37
C SER A 195 -21.60 -9.02 21.12
N ALA A 196 -22.02 -7.93 20.46
CA ALA A 196 -22.88 -7.94 19.28
C ALA A 196 -22.05 -8.01 17.98
N GLN A 197 -21.47 -9.16 17.69
CA GLN A 197 -20.76 -9.39 16.43
C GLN A 197 -21.68 -9.98 15.37
N PRO A 198 -21.56 -9.55 14.08
CA PRO A 198 -22.30 -10.14 12.98
C PRO A 198 -21.93 -11.63 12.81
N GLU A 199 -22.85 -12.38 12.27
CA GLU A 199 -22.55 -13.76 11.86
C GLU A 199 -21.56 -13.76 10.69
N ALA A 200 -20.75 -14.83 10.62
CA ALA A 200 -19.82 -14.99 9.52
C ALA A 200 -20.58 -15.13 8.19
N PRO A 201 -20.20 -14.40 7.12
CA PRO A 201 -20.85 -14.55 5.83
C PRO A 201 -20.70 -15.99 5.33
N SER A 202 -21.79 -16.60 4.86
CA SER A 202 -21.82 -17.96 4.33
C SER A 202 -21.85 -17.96 2.80
N GLY A 203 -21.50 -19.10 2.18
CA GLY A 203 -21.65 -19.30 0.73
C GLY A 203 -20.56 -18.66 -0.13
N GLN A 204 -19.41 -18.30 0.45
CA GLN A 204 -18.28 -17.75 -0.31
C GLN A 204 -17.63 -18.86 -1.15
N THR A 205 -17.44 -18.58 -2.45
CA THR A 205 -16.78 -19.50 -3.40
C THR A 205 -15.35 -19.05 -3.68
N PRO A 206 -14.44 -19.96 -4.07
CA PRO A 206 -13.09 -19.60 -4.53
C PRO A 206 -13.11 -18.57 -5.67
N GLN A 207 -14.08 -18.66 -6.58
CA GLN A 207 -14.24 -17.69 -7.67
C GLN A 207 -14.57 -16.29 -7.14
N GLY A 208 -15.46 -16.16 -6.17
CA GLY A 208 -15.78 -14.87 -5.55
C GLY A 208 -14.60 -14.21 -4.84
N LEU A 209 -13.64 -15.00 -4.36
CA LEU A 209 -12.39 -14.46 -3.80
C LEU A 209 -11.49 -13.83 -4.89
N ILE A 210 -11.38 -14.50 -6.06
CA ILE A 210 -10.58 -13.99 -7.19
C ILE A 210 -11.15 -12.68 -7.70
N GLU A 211 -12.45 -12.52 -7.70
CA GLU A 211 -13.15 -11.31 -8.17
C GLU A 211 -13.07 -10.14 -7.19
N ARG A 212 -13.01 -10.42 -5.88
CA ARG A 212 -13.10 -9.39 -4.82
C ARG A 212 -11.76 -8.97 -4.24
N ARG A 213 -10.80 -9.89 -4.11
CA ARG A 213 -9.52 -9.59 -3.44
C ARG A 213 -8.62 -8.69 -4.29
N PRO A 214 -8.28 -7.49 -3.79
CA PRO A 214 -7.43 -6.55 -4.53
C PRO A 214 -6.02 -7.09 -4.82
N ASP A 215 -5.46 -7.89 -3.91
CA ASP A 215 -4.13 -8.50 -4.09
C ASP A 215 -4.11 -9.51 -5.25
N LEU A 216 -5.17 -10.33 -5.40
CA LEU A 216 -5.32 -11.25 -6.53
C LEU A 216 -5.54 -10.50 -7.84
N ARG A 217 -6.38 -9.46 -7.83
CA ARG A 217 -6.63 -8.60 -9.00
C ARG A 217 -5.36 -7.88 -9.44
N ALA A 218 -4.56 -7.38 -8.50
CA ALA A 218 -3.26 -6.78 -8.78
C ALA A 218 -2.29 -7.77 -9.44
N ARG A 219 -2.20 -9.01 -8.94
CA ARG A 219 -1.38 -10.06 -9.55
C ARG A 219 -1.89 -10.48 -10.93
N ALA A 220 -3.21 -10.57 -11.13
CA ALA A 220 -3.78 -10.85 -12.44
C ALA A 220 -3.45 -9.74 -13.45
N ALA A 221 -3.49 -8.48 -13.06
CA ALA A 221 -3.08 -7.35 -13.88
C ALA A 221 -1.57 -7.41 -14.20
N GLU A 222 -0.73 -7.79 -13.23
CA GLU A 222 0.71 -8.00 -13.45
C GLU A 222 1.00 -9.09 -14.48
N VAL A 223 0.29 -10.22 -14.44
CA VAL A 223 0.39 -11.30 -15.43
C VAL A 223 0.05 -10.77 -16.82
N ARG A 224 -1.07 -10.02 -16.96
CA ARG A 224 -1.48 -9.40 -18.23
C ARG A 224 -0.43 -8.42 -18.75
N ALA A 225 0.16 -7.62 -17.88
CA ALA A 225 1.23 -6.67 -18.24
C ALA A 225 2.47 -7.38 -18.79
N TYR A 226 2.92 -8.47 -18.15
CA TYR A 226 4.06 -9.24 -18.65
C TYR A 226 3.72 -10.05 -19.91
N ALA A 227 2.49 -10.51 -20.07
CA ALA A 227 2.05 -11.15 -21.31
C ALA A 227 2.10 -10.15 -22.49
N ALA A 228 1.65 -8.91 -22.29
CA ALA A 228 1.76 -7.85 -23.27
C ALA A 228 3.22 -7.49 -23.58
N LYS A 229 4.10 -7.41 -22.57
CA LYS A 229 5.55 -7.20 -22.78
C LYS A 229 6.20 -8.33 -23.59
N LEU A 230 5.80 -9.57 -23.37
CA LEU A 230 6.28 -10.69 -24.17
C LEU A 230 5.81 -10.59 -25.62
N ALA A 231 4.56 -10.17 -25.84
CA ALA A 231 4.03 -9.92 -27.20
C ALA A 231 4.84 -8.81 -27.90
N GLY A 232 5.13 -7.71 -27.20
CA GLY A 232 5.99 -6.63 -27.72
C GLY A 232 7.40 -7.09 -28.05
N ALA A 233 8.02 -7.90 -27.19
CA ALA A 233 9.36 -8.47 -27.42
C ALA A 233 9.38 -9.41 -28.64
N LYS A 234 8.32 -10.20 -28.85
CA LYS A 234 8.17 -11.04 -30.05
C LYS A 234 7.98 -10.21 -31.31
N ALA A 235 7.27 -9.08 -31.24
CA ALA A 235 7.10 -8.16 -32.35
C ALA A 235 8.42 -7.51 -32.81
N ASP A 236 9.45 -7.48 -31.96
CA ASP A 236 10.80 -6.99 -32.33
C ASP A 236 11.52 -7.89 -33.39
N LEU A 237 11.02 -9.09 -33.65
CA LEU A 237 11.49 -9.92 -34.76
C LEU A 237 10.96 -9.48 -36.12
N LEU A 238 9.93 -8.64 -36.14
CA LEU A 238 9.20 -8.25 -37.34
C LEU A 238 9.71 -6.92 -37.92
N PRO A 239 9.51 -6.64 -39.21
CA PRO A 239 9.93 -5.39 -39.82
C PRO A 239 9.28 -4.17 -39.18
N ARG A 240 10.04 -3.07 -39.02
CA ARG A 240 9.53 -1.76 -38.57
C ARG A 240 9.43 -0.83 -39.74
N PHE A 241 8.32 -0.12 -39.82
CA PHE A 241 8.05 0.90 -40.82
C PHE A 241 8.14 2.28 -40.19
N THR A 242 8.87 3.20 -40.80
CA THR A 242 9.01 4.55 -40.29
C THR A 242 8.74 5.56 -41.40
N ILE A 243 7.99 6.59 -41.09
CA ILE A 243 7.75 7.74 -41.94
C ILE A 243 8.28 8.96 -41.23
N GLN A 244 9.19 9.69 -41.83
CA GLN A 244 9.81 10.88 -41.27
C GLN A 244 9.67 12.05 -42.23
N PHE A 245 9.36 13.19 -41.67
CA PHE A 245 9.38 14.47 -42.33
C PHE A 245 10.30 15.39 -41.56
N LEU A 246 11.22 16.03 -42.27
CA LEU A 246 12.10 17.07 -41.74
C LEU A 246 11.92 18.31 -42.59
N GLY A 247 11.49 19.41 -42.01
CA GLY A 247 11.48 20.72 -42.62
C GLY A 247 12.46 21.61 -41.87
N GLN A 248 13.50 22.09 -42.53
CA GLN A 248 14.56 22.88 -41.90
C GLN A 248 14.90 24.11 -42.69
N GLY A 249 14.87 25.26 -42.05
CA GLY A 249 15.41 26.52 -42.61
C GLY A 249 16.70 26.89 -41.88
N GLY A 250 17.60 27.52 -42.60
CA GLY A 250 18.85 27.97 -41.99
C GLY A 250 19.44 29.18 -42.70
N ARG A 251 20.27 29.88 -41.92
CA ARG A 251 21.10 30.98 -42.39
C ARG A 251 22.56 30.64 -42.07
N LEU A 252 23.36 30.57 -43.09
CA LEU A 252 24.81 30.40 -43.00
C LEU A 252 25.48 31.77 -43.26
N GLU A 253 26.13 32.29 -42.27
CA GLU A 253 26.97 33.50 -42.40
C GLU A 253 28.41 33.06 -42.55
N LEU A 254 29.01 33.50 -43.64
CA LEU A 254 30.44 33.28 -43.93
C LEU A 254 31.19 34.60 -43.75
N GLU A 255 32.43 34.50 -43.33
CA GLU A 255 33.30 35.66 -43.21
C GLU A 255 33.38 36.45 -44.53
N GLY A 256 33.19 37.80 -44.46
CA GLY A 256 33.14 38.64 -45.65
C GLY A 256 31.75 39.07 -46.13
N ASP A 257 30.78 39.14 -45.22
CA ASP A 257 29.44 39.69 -45.42
C ASP A 257 28.56 38.88 -46.43
N ARG A 258 28.87 37.59 -46.60
CA ARG A 258 28.08 36.67 -47.41
C ARG A 258 27.15 35.82 -46.51
N SER A 259 25.88 35.99 -46.69
CA SER A 259 24.89 35.12 -46.04
C SER A 259 24.17 34.27 -47.08
N LEU A 260 24.10 32.99 -46.81
CA LEU A 260 23.27 32.04 -47.55
C LEU A 260 22.09 31.67 -46.66
N HIS A 261 20.90 31.78 -47.18
CA HIS A 261 19.68 31.32 -46.49
C HIS A 261 18.94 30.38 -47.41
N GLY A 262 18.32 29.40 -46.82
CA GLY A 262 17.59 28.41 -47.57
C GLY A 262 16.64 27.60 -46.69
N TRP A 263 15.69 27.00 -47.33
CA TRP A 263 14.78 26.04 -46.73
C TRP A 263 14.95 24.69 -47.43
N ASN A 264 15.04 23.60 -46.68
CA ASN A 264 15.00 22.27 -47.22
C ASN A 264 13.90 21.46 -46.53
N SER A 265 13.32 20.53 -47.26
CA SER A 265 12.40 19.53 -46.69
C SER A 265 12.80 18.14 -47.18
N LEU A 266 12.75 17.19 -46.28
CA LEU A 266 13.08 15.80 -46.56
C LEU A 266 11.91 14.93 -46.07
N PHE A 267 11.39 14.12 -46.97
CA PHE A 267 10.43 13.09 -46.67
C PHE A 267 11.13 11.74 -46.83
N LYS A 268 11.07 10.91 -45.79
CA LYS A 268 11.76 9.62 -45.75
C LYS A 268 10.78 8.53 -45.32
N ILE A 269 10.69 7.45 -46.11
CA ILE A 269 10.05 6.19 -45.72
C ILE A 269 11.18 5.19 -45.51
N GLY A 270 11.16 4.54 -44.34
CA GLY A 270 12.14 3.54 -43.97
C GLY A 270 11.50 2.22 -43.59
N ILE A 271 12.13 1.12 -43.97
CA ILE A 271 11.82 -0.23 -43.48
C ILE A 271 13.07 -0.76 -42.81
N SER A 272 12.94 -1.19 -41.56
CA SER A 272 14.04 -1.76 -40.82
C SER A 272 13.72 -3.21 -40.48
N VAL A 273 14.54 -4.14 -40.97
CA VAL A 273 14.38 -5.60 -40.72
C VAL A 273 15.58 -6.11 -39.95
N PRO A 274 15.41 -6.75 -38.79
CA PRO A 274 16.50 -7.29 -38.01
C PRO A 274 16.98 -8.63 -38.59
N LEU A 275 17.92 -8.59 -39.58
CA LEU A 275 18.44 -9.80 -40.24
C LEU A 275 19.44 -10.57 -39.36
N PHE A 276 20.33 -9.85 -38.65
CA PHE A 276 21.32 -10.43 -37.80
C PHE A 276 21.45 -9.61 -36.49
N THR A 277 21.12 -10.22 -35.38
CA THR A 277 21.05 -9.52 -34.06
C THR A 277 21.95 -10.17 -32.99
N ASN A 278 22.83 -11.09 -33.40
CA ASN A 278 23.71 -11.83 -32.49
C ASN A 278 22.99 -12.39 -31.24
N GLY A 279 21.77 -12.89 -31.41
CA GLY A 279 20.96 -13.48 -30.35
C GLY A 279 20.26 -12.47 -29.42
N ARG A 280 20.48 -11.15 -29.57
CA ARG A 280 19.94 -10.11 -28.68
C ARG A 280 18.40 -10.13 -28.57
N ILE A 281 17.71 -10.22 -29.71
CA ILE A 281 16.24 -10.24 -29.69
C ILE A 281 15.74 -11.53 -29.04
N LYS A 282 16.35 -12.67 -29.36
CA LYS A 282 15.98 -13.96 -28.75
C LYS A 282 16.18 -13.91 -27.21
N ALA A 283 17.31 -13.40 -26.76
CA ALA A 283 17.57 -13.26 -25.33
C ALA A 283 16.54 -12.32 -24.62
N ASN A 284 16.10 -11.25 -25.31
CA ASN A 284 15.04 -10.37 -24.77
C ASN A 284 13.69 -11.12 -24.68
N ILE A 285 13.35 -11.95 -25.66
CA ILE A 285 12.13 -12.77 -25.64
C ILE A 285 12.21 -13.79 -24.49
N ASP A 286 13.33 -14.51 -24.37
CA ASP A 286 13.55 -15.49 -23.32
C ASP A 286 13.46 -14.82 -21.91
N ALA A 287 14.01 -13.62 -21.77
CA ALA A 287 13.89 -12.84 -20.53
C ALA A 287 12.45 -12.39 -20.25
N ALA A 288 11.69 -11.96 -21.28
CA ALA A 288 10.28 -11.58 -21.14
C ALA A 288 9.41 -12.81 -20.78
N ASP A 289 9.67 -13.97 -21.38
CA ASP A 289 8.99 -15.23 -21.06
C ASP A 289 9.26 -15.67 -19.61
N ALA A 290 10.52 -15.60 -19.17
CA ALA A 290 10.87 -15.92 -17.79
C ALA A 290 10.15 -14.98 -16.78
N ARG A 291 10.01 -13.69 -17.09
CA ARG A 291 9.27 -12.74 -16.24
C ARG A 291 7.78 -13.07 -16.20
N LEU A 292 7.18 -13.43 -17.33
CA LEU A 292 5.78 -13.89 -17.38
C LEU A 292 5.57 -15.14 -16.52
N LYS A 293 6.46 -16.14 -16.63
CA LYS A 293 6.41 -17.35 -15.80
C LYS A 293 6.51 -17.02 -14.30
N THR A 294 7.39 -16.10 -13.96
CA THR A 294 7.52 -15.62 -12.57
C THR A 294 6.23 -14.95 -12.07
N ALA A 295 5.60 -14.13 -12.91
CA ALA A 295 4.33 -13.47 -12.56
C ALA A 295 3.19 -14.50 -12.37
N LEU A 296 3.11 -15.52 -13.21
CA LEU A 296 2.14 -16.62 -13.07
C LEU A 296 2.34 -17.38 -11.76
N LEU A 297 3.57 -17.78 -11.43
CA LEU A 297 3.87 -18.47 -10.17
C LEU A 297 3.55 -17.59 -8.93
N ASN A 298 3.78 -16.28 -9.02
CA ASN A 298 3.41 -15.35 -7.95
C ASN A 298 1.89 -15.24 -7.81
N TYR A 299 1.13 -15.24 -8.90
CA TYR A 299 -0.32 -15.27 -8.87
C TYR A 299 -0.82 -16.55 -8.21
N ASP A 300 -0.33 -17.72 -8.61
CA ASP A 300 -0.70 -19.02 -8.04
C ASP A 300 -0.40 -19.09 -6.54
N ARG A 301 0.78 -18.60 -6.14
CA ARG A 301 1.17 -18.53 -4.72
C ARG A 301 0.21 -17.63 -3.93
N THR A 302 -0.13 -16.46 -4.47
CA THR A 302 -1.05 -15.52 -3.81
C THR A 302 -2.45 -16.13 -3.68
N LEU A 303 -2.92 -16.84 -4.70
CA LEU A 303 -4.20 -17.55 -4.68
C LEU A 303 -4.24 -18.63 -3.59
N LEU A 304 -3.22 -19.48 -3.53
CA LEU A 304 -3.15 -20.53 -2.50
C LEU A 304 -3.07 -19.95 -1.09
N THR A 305 -2.31 -18.86 -0.92
CA THR A 305 -2.24 -18.13 0.36
C THR A 305 -3.61 -17.56 0.73
N ALA A 306 -4.31 -16.94 -0.20
CA ALA A 306 -5.64 -16.36 0.02
C ALA A 306 -6.66 -17.42 0.45
N LEU A 307 -6.65 -18.60 -0.19
CA LEU A 307 -7.52 -19.71 0.19
C LEU A 307 -7.22 -20.21 1.61
N GLY A 308 -5.94 -20.34 1.96
CA GLY A 308 -5.52 -20.73 3.32
C GLY A 308 -5.89 -19.69 4.38
N GLU A 309 -5.78 -18.41 4.08
CA GLU A 309 -6.20 -17.31 4.97
C GLU A 309 -7.70 -17.35 5.25
N VAL A 310 -8.52 -17.58 4.22
CA VAL A 310 -9.98 -17.65 4.37
C VAL A 310 -10.37 -18.86 5.22
N ASP A 311 -9.81 -20.03 4.95
CA ASP A 311 -10.09 -21.25 5.74
C ASP A 311 -9.70 -21.04 7.22
N SER A 312 -8.50 -20.53 7.46
CA SER A 312 -8.02 -20.22 8.81
C SER A 312 -8.88 -19.17 9.53
N ALA A 313 -9.37 -18.16 8.81
CA ALA A 313 -10.25 -17.13 9.36
C ALA A 313 -11.61 -17.70 9.78
N TYR A 314 -12.23 -18.57 8.97
CA TYR A 314 -13.47 -19.25 9.33
C TYR A 314 -13.31 -20.18 10.53
N GLN A 315 -12.25 -20.98 10.57
CA GLN A 315 -11.95 -21.86 11.69
C GLN A 315 -11.76 -21.06 12.98
N SER A 316 -10.98 -19.97 12.92
CA SER A 316 -10.74 -19.07 14.07
C SER A 316 -12.04 -18.44 14.56
N GLN A 317 -12.86 -17.94 13.65
CA GLN A 317 -14.15 -17.33 13.98
C GLN A 317 -15.09 -18.33 14.69
N THR A 318 -15.18 -19.55 14.19
CA THR A 318 -16.00 -20.61 14.78
C THR A 318 -15.50 -20.98 16.19
N ALA A 319 -14.19 -21.19 16.34
CA ALA A 319 -13.57 -21.56 17.61
C ALA A 319 -13.76 -20.47 18.66
N LEU A 320 -13.48 -19.20 18.32
CA LEU A 320 -13.59 -18.05 19.22
C LEU A 320 -15.04 -17.74 19.60
N THR A 321 -16.00 -17.97 18.70
CA THR A 321 -17.42 -17.86 19.00
C THR A 321 -17.83 -18.88 20.07
N ARG A 322 -17.41 -20.14 19.92
CA ARG A 322 -17.66 -21.20 20.93
C ARG A 322 -16.98 -20.87 22.24
N GLN A 323 -15.72 -20.44 22.23
CA GLN A 323 -14.95 -20.06 23.43
C GLN A 323 -15.65 -18.92 24.18
N SER A 324 -16.04 -17.84 23.49
CA SER A 324 -16.72 -16.70 24.10
C SER A 324 -18.03 -17.11 24.80
N LYS A 325 -18.82 -17.99 24.20
CA LYS A 325 -20.05 -18.52 24.79
C LYS A 325 -19.79 -19.31 26.08
N LEU A 326 -18.77 -20.16 26.10
CA LEU A 326 -18.39 -20.93 27.30
C LEU A 326 -17.86 -20.02 28.42
N LEU A 327 -17.05 -19.00 28.06
CA LEU A 327 -16.56 -18.04 29.04
C LEU A 327 -17.67 -17.15 29.62
N GLN A 328 -18.70 -16.85 28.82
CA GLN A 328 -19.88 -16.14 29.31
C GLN A 328 -20.63 -16.96 30.37
N GLN A 329 -20.81 -18.26 30.14
CA GLN A 329 -21.38 -19.17 31.14
C GLN A 329 -20.52 -19.26 32.38
N SER A 330 -19.18 -19.35 32.21
CA SER A 330 -18.24 -19.36 33.33
C SER A 330 -18.32 -18.10 34.21
N LEU A 331 -18.40 -16.93 33.55
CA LEU A 331 -18.58 -15.65 34.24
C LEU A 331 -19.88 -15.63 35.07
N GLN A 332 -20.99 -16.09 34.49
CA GLN A 332 -22.28 -16.12 35.15
C GLN A 332 -22.24 -16.96 36.43
N GLN A 333 -21.54 -18.11 36.40
CA GLN A 333 -21.33 -18.94 37.60
C GLN A 333 -20.41 -18.27 38.62
N ALA A 334 -19.33 -17.62 38.16
CA ALA A 334 -18.41 -16.88 39.03
C ALA A 334 -19.13 -15.71 39.74
N GLN A 335 -19.97 -14.96 39.02
CA GLN A 335 -20.79 -13.90 39.61
C GLN A 335 -21.73 -14.42 40.68
N SER A 336 -22.47 -15.49 40.40
CA SER A 336 -23.38 -16.10 41.38
C SER A 336 -22.64 -16.55 42.64
N ARG A 337 -21.42 -17.11 42.51
CA ARG A 337 -20.56 -17.50 43.66
C ARG A 337 -20.11 -16.28 44.45
N ALA A 338 -19.62 -15.22 43.76
CA ALA A 338 -19.13 -14.02 44.41
C ALA A 338 -20.23 -13.29 45.20
N ASP A 339 -21.42 -13.18 44.62
CA ASP A 339 -22.56 -12.55 45.27
C ASP A 339 -23.06 -13.39 46.47
N GLY A 340 -23.07 -14.72 46.34
CA GLY A 340 -23.37 -15.65 47.44
C GLY A 340 -22.35 -15.54 48.56
N ALA A 341 -21.06 -15.59 48.25
CA ALA A 341 -19.98 -15.46 49.22
C ALA A 341 -20.02 -14.11 49.97
N GLN A 342 -20.32 -13.03 49.29
CA GLN A 342 -20.48 -11.70 49.89
C GLN A 342 -21.66 -11.66 50.87
N LYS A 343 -22.81 -12.29 50.56
CA LYS A 343 -23.96 -12.39 51.46
C LYS A 343 -23.60 -13.21 52.69
N LEU A 344 -23.03 -14.42 52.53
CA LEU A 344 -22.62 -15.28 53.63
C LEU A 344 -21.59 -14.60 54.57
N PHE A 345 -20.63 -13.84 54.00
CA PHE A 345 -19.71 -13.04 54.78
C PHE A 345 -20.43 -12.00 55.66
N ARG A 346 -21.43 -11.30 55.12
CA ARG A 346 -22.24 -10.34 55.90
C ARG A 346 -22.97 -10.99 57.08
N TYR A 347 -23.46 -12.20 56.87
CA TYR A 347 -24.12 -12.97 57.92
C TYR A 347 -23.15 -13.67 58.88
N GLY A 348 -21.84 -13.54 58.66
CA GLY A 348 -20.81 -14.15 59.51
C GLY A 348 -20.59 -15.65 59.28
N SER A 349 -21.20 -16.21 58.21
CA SER A 349 -21.10 -17.62 57.85
C SER A 349 -19.90 -17.96 56.97
N LEU A 350 -19.21 -16.95 56.43
CA LEU A 350 -18.02 -17.09 55.61
C LEU A 350 -16.95 -16.11 56.04
N THR A 351 -15.68 -16.45 55.85
CA THR A 351 -14.55 -15.57 56.14
C THR A 351 -14.42 -14.46 55.09
N LEU A 352 -13.74 -13.35 55.45
CA LEU A 352 -13.44 -12.29 54.50
C LEU A 352 -12.53 -12.78 53.33
N ASP A 353 -11.56 -13.66 53.65
CA ASP A 353 -10.65 -14.23 52.66
C ASP A 353 -11.42 -15.01 51.58
N GLU A 354 -12.36 -15.85 51.98
CA GLU A 354 -13.19 -16.62 51.03
C GLU A 354 -14.07 -15.71 50.16
N ALA A 355 -14.64 -14.64 50.74
CA ALA A 355 -15.42 -13.67 49.99
C ALA A 355 -14.55 -12.85 48.99
N LEU A 356 -13.34 -12.46 49.40
CA LEU A 356 -12.39 -11.76 48.53
C LEU A 356 -11.91 -12.68 47.41
N ARG A 357 -11.60 -13.95 47.66
CA ARG A 357 -11.21 -14.92 46.64
C ARG A 357 -12.32 -15.11 45.61
N ALA A 358 -13.56 -15.29 46.04
CA ALA A 358 -14.70 -15.42 45.11
C ALA A 358 -14.87 -14.17 44.23
N ARG A 359 -14.60 -12.97 44.75
CA ARG A 359 -14.64 -11.72 43.97
C ARG A 359 -13.48 -11.61 42.97
N LEU A 360 -12.25 -12.04 43.38
CA LEU A 360 -11.11 -12.09 42.48
C LEU A 360 -11.35 -13.09 41.31
N ASP A 361 -11.91 -14.29 41.63
CA ASP A 361 -12.27 -15.28 40.61
C ASP A 361 -13.29 -14.73 39.60
N GLU A 362 -14.28 -13.97 40.06
CA GLU A 362 -15.25 -13.30 39.18
C GLU A 362 -14.58 -12.28 38.31
N GLN A 363 -13.71 -11.44 38.88
CA GLN A 363 -12.97 -10.43 38.15
C GLN A 363 -12.09 -11.07 37.05
N GLU A 364 -11.40 -12.15 37.36
CA GLU A 364 -10.61 -12.90 36.38
C GLU A 364 -11.47 -13.51 35.27
N ALA A 365 -12.61 -14.08 35.61
CA ALA A 365 -13.56 -14.62 34.63
C ALA A 365 -14.09 -13.53 33.68
N ARG A 366 -14.34 -12.33 34.21
CA ARG A 366 -14.79 -11.16 33.44
C ARG A 366 -13.69 -10.66 32.48
N GLU A 367 -12.44 -10.56 32.97
CA GLU A 367 -11.29 -10.21 32.12
C GLU A 367 -11.07 -11.23 31.00
N ARG A 368 -11.20 -12.53 31.30
CA ARG A 368 -11.11 -13.60 30.28
C ARG A 368 -12.21 -13.46 29.23
N LEU A 369 -13.43 -13.13 29.62
CA LEU A 369 -14.54 -12.92 28.68
C LEU A 369 -14.28 -11.71 27.79
N ILE A 370 -13.88 -10.56 28.34
CA ILE A 370 -13.59 -9.34 27.54
C ILE A 370 -12.49 -9.64 26.51
N ARG A 371 -11.40 -10.33 26.90
CA ARG A 371 -10.34 -10.72 25.97
C ARG A 371 -10.84 -11.67 24.88
N SER A 372 -11.69 -12.63 25.21
CA SER A 372 -12.26 -13.56 24.24
C SER A 372 -13.23 -12.85 23.27
N GLN A 373 -14.03 -11.92 23.75
CA GLN A 373 -14.92 -11.10 22.93
C GLN A 373 -14.12 -10.21 21.97
N LEU A 374 -13.02 -9.58 22.45
CA LEU A 374 -12.10 -8.84 21.62
C LEU A 374 -11.48 -9.73 20.53
N ALA A 375 -10.95 -10.89 20.91
CA ALA A 375 -10.36 -11.83 19.96
C ALA A 375 -11.36 -12.26 18.88
N ARG A 376 -12.62 -12.53 19.27
CA ARG A 376 -13.72 -12.86 18.34
C ARG A 376 -14.01 -11.69 17.39
N ALA A 377 -14.07 -10.46 17.91
CA ALA A 377 -14.33 -9.27 17.10
C ALA A 377 -13.18 -9.03 16.09
N GLN A 378 -11.93 -9.20 16.51
CA GLN A 378 -10.76 -9.13 15.64
C GLN A 378 -10.75 -10.24 14.58
N ALA A 379 -11.17 -11.47 14.95
CA ALA A 379 -11.32 -12.55 13.99
C ALA A 379 -12.39 -12.24 12.93
N THR A 380 -13.49 -11.57 13.30
CA THR A 380 -14.49 -11.09 12.35
C THR A 380 -13.87 -10.10 11.36
N VAL A 381 -13.13 -9.09 11.83
CA VAL A 381 -12.42 -8.13 10.95
C VAL A 381 -11.44 -8.85 10.02
N ASN A 382 -10.68 -9.81 10.54
CA ASN A 382 -9.73 -10.59 9.75
C ASN A 382 -10.43 -11.46 8.69
N LEU A 383 -11.60 -12.01 9.00
CA LEU A 383 -12.41 -12.76 8.03
C LEU A 383 -12.86 -11.84 6.89
N TYR A 384 -13.40 -10.65 7.18
CA TYR A 384 -13.77 -9.69 6.13
C TYR A 384 -12.57 -9.26 5.29
N LYS A 385 -11.41 -9.05 5.89
CA LYS A 385 -10.16 -8.77 5.15
C LYS A 385 -9.77 -9.94 4.23
N ALA A 386 -9.81 -11.16 4.73
CA ALA A 386 -9.49 -12.37 3.96
C ALA A 386 -10.45 -12.59 2.79
N LEU A 387 -11.72 -12.18 2.93
CA LEU A 387 -12.73 -12.22 1.87
C LEU A 387 -12.61 -11.09 0.84
N GLY A 388 -11.67 -10.15 1.03
CA GLY A 388 -11.46 -9.02 0.11
C GLY A 388 -12.25 -7.76 0.44
N GLY A 389 -12.86 -7.69 1.64
CA GLY A 389 -13.70 -6.56 2.06
C GLY A 389 -15.13 -6.63 1.54
N GLY A 390 -15.90 -5.59 1.83
CA GLY A 390 -17.32 -5.47 1.45
C GLY A 390 -17.60 -4.27 0.54
N TRP A 391 -16.60 -3.81 -0.20
CA TRP A 391 -16.78 -2.70 -1.13
C TRP A 391 -17.60 -3.18 -2.33
N GLU A 392 -18.82 -2.69 -2.47
CA GLU A 392 -19.44 -2.62 -3.79
C GLU A 392 -18.60 -1.63 -4.60
N GLU A 393 -18.17 -2.03 -5.79
CA GLU A 393 -17.72 -1.05 -6.78
C GLU A 393 -18.89 -0.07 -6.94
N THR A 394 -18.77 1.12 -6.34
CA THR A 394 -19.57 2.24 -6.79
C THR A 394 -19.19 2.41 -8.25
N ALA A 395 -20.08 1.95 -9.13
CA ALA A 395 -20.01 2.23 -10.55
C ALA A 395 -19.66 3.72 -10.64
N GLN A 396 -18.46 4.02 -11.13
CA GLN A 396 -18.13 5.38 -11.51
C GLN A 396 -19.18 5.73 -12.57
N ALA A 397 -20.17 6.52 -12.13
CA ALA A 397 -21.03 7.21 -13.06
C ALA A 397 -20.13 8.06 -13.96
N ASP A 398 -20.24 7.80 -15.27
CA ASP A 398 -19.57 8.48 -16.38
C ASP A 398 -19.58 10.02 -16.27
#